data_47c397d56158c6199082ea51c592aed8
#
_entry.id   47c397d56158c6199082ea51c592aed8
#
_cell.length_a   1.000
_cell.length_b   1.000
_cell.length_c   1.000
_cell.angle_alpha   90.00
_cell.angle_beta   90.00
_cell.angle_gamma   90.00
#
_symmetry.space_group_name_H-M   'P 1'
#
loop_
_entity.id
_entity.type
_entity.pdbx_description
1 polymer ?
#
loop_
_entity_poly.entity_id
_entity_poly.type
_entity_poly.pdbx_seq_one_letter_code
_entity_poly.pdbx_strand_id
1 'polypeptide(L)'
;VISIKYTRYDLEKKRKSNFLFVAIIIGILLLAFIVGSVFFNIFIKKPSEDKVQNSVNKANEVNEVKKEASIKLREQKFVAIQGGLFKNKEYLESNKNKLRAFGEPFCVEEDRGTRVFVGIYEEKEGELMMAKLKEKNIDNSKMTFSIKIENQCDAELSEIIKTYIKILSKLNEKDIKSIKVKEFKNWCKSLESSNKKYKNSNIKDELKDHINKLSDELHKQNVIKEYIFIFNILNKISNL
;
A
#
# COMPACT_ATOMS: atom_id res chain seq x y z
N VAL A 1 62.48 -44.72 20.97
CA VAL A 1 62.29 -43.56 20.10
C VAL A 1 60.92 -43.72 19.47
N ILE A 2 59.94 -42.90 19.92
CA ILE A 2 58.57 -42.91 19.40
C ILE A 2 58.48 -41.84 18.30
N SER A 3 58.25 -42.27 17.06
CA SER A 3 58.06 -41.40 15.93
C SER A 3 56.56 -40.99 15.85
N ILE A 4 56.27 -39.70 16.07
CA ILE A 4 54.90 -39.16 15.92
C ILE A 4 54.74 -38.68 14.46
N LYS A 5 53.88 -39.36 13.70
CA LYS A 5 53.48 -38.93 12.35
C LYS A 5 52.38 -37.89 12.49
N TYR A 6 52.65 -36.66 12.05
CA TYR A 6 51.61 -35.60 11.87
C TYR A 6 50.97 -35.76 10.52
N THR A 7 49.66 -35.97 10.51
CA THR A 7 48.85 -35.89 9.29
C THR A 7 48.41 -34.44 9.08
N ARG A 8 48.94 -33.78 8.05
CA ARG A 8 48.46 -32.45 7.64
C ARG A 8 47.16 -32.62 6.86
N TYR A 9 46.08 -32.07 7.35
CA TYR A 9 44.86 -31.87 6.56
C TYR A 9 45.04 -30.63 5.72
N ASP A 10 45.17 -30.79 4.40
CA ASP A 10 45.07 -29.73 3.42
C ASP A 10 43.59 -29.37 3.28
N LEU A 11 43.20 -28.23 3.89
CA LEU A 11 41.91 -27.61 3.63
C LEU A 11 41.96 -26.95 2.27
N GLU A 12 41.57 -27.65 1.21
CA GLU A 12 41.24 -27.02 -0.05
C GLU A 12 40.09 -26.02 0.14
N LYS A 13 40.45 -24.73 0.19
CA LYS A 13 39.52 -23.64 0.22
C LYS A 13 38.80 -23.57 -1.15
N LYS A 14 37.67 -24.29 -1.29
CA LYS A 14 36.81 -24.22 -2.46
C LYS A 14 36.37 -22.78 -2.64
N ARG A 15 37.00 -22.07 -3.58
CA ARG A 15 36.62 -20.74 -4.04
C ARG A 15 35.24 -20.87 -4.67
N LYS A 16 34.17 -20.70 -3.86
CA LYS A 16 32.82 -20.56 -4.40
C LYS A 16 32.82 -19.34 -5.29
N SER A 17 32.63 -19.59 -6.58
CA SER A 17 32.54 -18.59 -7.60
C SER A 17 31.46 -17.56 -7.23
N ASN A 18 31.88 -16.33 -6.90
CA ASN A 18 30.98 -15.19 -6.71
C ASN A 18 30.29 -14.78 -8.01
N PHE A 19 30.57 -15.48 -9.12
CA PHE A 19 30.01 -15.20 -10.45
C PHE A 19 28.49 -15.34 -10.44
N LEU A 20 27.94 -16.34 -9.78
CA LEU A 20 26.50 -16.56 -9.69
C LEU A 20 25.82 -15.45 -8.88
N PHE A 21 26.47 -14.96 -7.83
CA PHE A 21 25.98 -13.85 -7.03
C PHE A 21 26.00 -12.53 -7.81
N VAL A 22 27.06 -12.27 -8.57
CA VAL A 22 27.18 -11.11 -9.44
C VAL A 22 26.15 -11.16 -10.57
N ALA A 23 25.92 -12.34 -11.18
CA ALA A 23 24.91 -12.52 -12.23
C ALA A 23 23.48 -12.26 -11.72
N ILE A 24 23.17 -12.64 -10.47
CA ILE A 24 21.87 -12.37 -9.83
C ILE A 24 21.70 -10.88 -9.60
N ILE A 25 22.74 -10.17 -9.13
CA ILE A 25 22.68 -8.73 -8.92
C ILE A 25 22.45 -7.98 -10.24
N ILE A 26 23.16 -8.37 -11.30
CA ILE A 26 22.97 -7.79 -12.65
C ILE A 26 21.55 -8.07 -13.18
N GLY A 27 21.02 -9.26 -12.96
CA GLY A 27 19.65 -9.62 -13.32
C GLY A 27 18.60 -8.75 -12.61
N ILE A 28 18.79 -8.50 -11.32
CA ILE A 28 17.89 -7.62 -10.53
C ILE A 28 17.96 -6.18 -11.03
N LEU A 29 19.15 -5.67 -11.36
CA LEU A 29 19.33 -4.31 -11.89
C LEU A 29 18.70 -4.15 -13.28
N LEU A 30 18.81 -5.16 -14.17
CA LEU A 30 18.15 -5.16 -15.47
C LEU A 30 16.63 -5.21 -15.34
N LEU A 31 16.10 -5.99 -14.39
CA LEU A 31 14.67 -6.08 -14.12
C LEU A 31 14.12 -4.73 -13.58
N ALA A 32 14.87 -4.09 -12.69
CA ALA A 32 14.53 -2.76 -12.17
C ALA A 32 14.54 -1.70 -13.29
N PHE A 33 15.47 -1.78 -14.24
CA PHE A 33 15.54 -0.88 -15.40
C PHE A 33 14.36 -1.08 -16.35
N ILE A 34 13.95 -2.32 -16.62
CA ILE A 34 12.79 -2.64 -17.46
C ILE A 34 11.51 -2.14 -16.82
N VAL A 35 11.31 -2.40 -15.51
CA VAL A 35 10.15 -1.91 -14.77
C VAL A 35 10.14 -0.38 -14.73
N GLY A 36 11.29 0.27 -14.47
CA GLY A 36 11.43 1.72 -14.47
C GLY A 36 11.12 2.35 -15.84
N SER A 37 11.55 1.73 -16.96
CA SER A 37 11.30 2.23 -18.31
C SER A 37 9.83 2.09 -18.72
N VAL A 38 9.14 1.03 -18.28
CA VAL A 38 7.70 0.84 -18.51
C VAL A 38 6.90 1.89 -17.72
N PHE A 39 7.26 2.14 -16.46
CA PHE A 39 6.66 3.22 -15.65
C PHE A 39 6.91 4.59 -16.26
N PHE A 40 8.13 4.87 -16.76
CA PHE A 40 8.47 6.12 -17.42
C PHE A 40 7.62 6.36 -18.68
N ASN A 41 7.43 5.32 -19.52
CA ASN A 41 6.61 5.41 -20.73
C ASN A 41 5.10 5.58 -20.45
N ILE A 42 4.60 5.03 -19.34
CA ILE A 42 3.18 5.16 -18.95
C ILE A 42 2.89 6.55 -18.35
N PHE A 43 3.86 7.12 -17.60
CA PHE A 43 3.65 8.39 -16.89
C PHE A 43 4.09 9.64 -17.67
N ILE A 44 4.99 9.52 -18.65
CA ILE A 44 5.60 10.69 -19.32
C ILE A 44 5.20 10.83 -20.79
N LYS A 45 4.63 9.80 -21.44
CA LYS A 45 4.07 9.98 -22.78
C LYS A 45 2.80 10.83 -22.72
N LYS A 46 2.97 12.11 -23.01
CA LYS A 46 1.88 12.98 -23.48
C LYS A 46 1.29 12.39 -24.76
N PRO A 47 -0.04 12.45 -24.96
CA PRO A 47 -0.63 12.07 -26.24
C PRO A 47 -0.05 12.94 -27.35
N SER A 48 0.47 12.30 -28.39
CA SER A 48 0.95 12.94 -29.61
C SER A 48 -0.22 13.60 -30.33
N GLU A 49 -0.04 14.86 -30.67
CA GLU A 49 -0.94 15.64 -31.53
C GLU A 49 -0.90 15.05 -32.96
N ASP A 50 -2.05 14.63 -33.46
CA ASP A 50 -2.25 14.39 -34.89
C ASP A 50 -2.30 15.75 -35.61
N LYS A 51 -1.47 15.83 -36.64
CA LYS A 51 -1.36 16.99 -37.54
C LYS A 51 -2.63 17.15 -38.36
N VAL A 52 -3.23 18.32 -38.27
CA VAL A 52 -4.03 18.90 -39.39
C VAL A 52 -3.48 20.30 -39.71
N GLN A 53 -3.08 20.46 -40.95
CA GLN A 53 -2.51 21.68 -41.53
C GLN A 53 -3.58 22.77 -41.83
N ASN A 54 -3.07 24.00 -41.76
CA ASN A 54 -3.53 25.26 -42.43
C ASN A 54 -4.69 26.02 -41.80
N SER A 55 -4.47 27.23 -41.37
CA SER A 55 -4.11 28.41 -42.11
C SER A 55 -4.01 29.68 -41.22
N VAL A 56 -3.19 30.61 -41.64
CA VAL A 56 -2.81 31.93 -41.12
C VAL A 56 -3.98 32.82 -40.74
N ASN A 57 -3.98 33.48 -39.57
CA ASN A 57 -3.96 34.96 -39.51
C ASN A 57 -3.83 35.49 -38.07
N LYS A 58 -3.07 36.60 -38.00
CA LYS A 58 -2.73 37.50 -36.92
C LYS A 58 -3.86 37.91 -35.99
N ALA A 59 -3.60 38.03 -34.71
CA ALA A 59 -3.53 39.28 -33.94
C ALA A 59 -3.33 38.99 -32.43
N ASN A 60 -2.54 39.84 -31.80
CA ASN A 60 -2.17 39.86 -30.39
C ASN A 60 -3.39 39.83 -29.45
N GLU A 61 -3.30 39.02 -28.40
CA GLU A 61 -3.70 39.43 -27.05
C GLU A 61 -3.11 38.48 -26.02
N VAL A 62 -2.40 39.05 -25.05
CA VAL A 62 -1.85 38.41 -23.88
C VAL A 62 -3.01 38.03 -22.99
N ASN A 63 -3.29 36.73 -22.89
CA ASN A 63 -4.11 36.21 -21.82
C ASN A 63 -3.36 35.03 -21.18
N GLU A 64 -2.91 35.25 -19.95
CA GLU A 64 -2.49 34.18 -19.03
C GLU A 64 -3.62 33.17 -18.86
N VAL A 65 -3.65 32.19 -19.70
CA VAL A 65 -4.51 31.02 -19.48
C VAL A 65 -3.79 30.14 -18.48
N LYS A 66 -4.16 30.28 -17.20
CA LYS A 66 -3.97 29.23 -16.19
C LYS A 66 -4.45 27.92 -16.82
N LYS A 67 -3.51 27.03 -17.12
CA LYS A 67 -3.79 25.64 -17.47
C LYS A 67 -4.31 24.94 -16.21
N GLU A 68 -5.57 25.09 -15.91
CA GLU A 68 -6.31 24.12 -15.10
C GLU A 68 -6.38 22.84 -15.95
N ALA A 69 -5.43 21.95 -15.70
CA ALA A 69 -5.54 20.59 -16.20
C ALA A 69 -6.87 20.05 -15.66
N SER A 70 -7.82 19.77 -16.54
CA SER A 70 -9.09 19.15 -16.21
C SER A 70 -8.78 17.85 -15.44
N ILE A 71 -8.91 17.90 -14.12
CA ILE A 71 -8.80 16.72 -13.27
C ILE A 71 -10.02 15.88 -13.61
N LYS A 72 -9.82 14.89 -14.48
CA LYS A 72 -10.84 13.89 -14.75
C LYS A 72 -11.20 13.32 -13.38
N LEU A 73 -12.44 13.50 -12.92
CA LEU A 73 -12.93 12.98 -11.64
C LEU A 73 -12.52 11.50 -11.54
N ARG A 74 -11.52 11.23 -10.72
CA ARG A 74 -11.03 9.88 -10.44
C ARG A 74 -11.55 9.49 -9.08
N GLU A 75 -12.03 8.28 -8.98
CA GLU A 75 -12.43 7.68 -7.72
C GLU A 75 -11.42 6.58 -7.36
N GLN A 76 -10.87 6.64 -6.14
CA GLN A 76 -10.07 5.57 -5.59
C GLN A 76 -10.91 4.77 -4.60
N LYS A 77 -10.99 3.46 -4.80
CA LYS A 77 -11.76 2.56 -3.93
C LYS A 77 -10.84 1.70 -3.08
N PHE A 78 -11.23 1.57 -1.82
CA PHE A 78 -10.66 0.65 -0.86
C PHE A 78 -11.76 -0.25 -0.32
N VAL A 79 -11.43 -1.50 0.00
CA VAL A 79 -12.37 -2.46 0.52
C VAL A 79 -11.85 -3.11 1.80
N ALA A 80 -12.66 -3.10 2.85
CA ALA A 80 -12.42 -3.90 4.05
C ALA A 80 -13.16 -5.23 3.89
N ILE A 81 -12.44 -6.34 3.95
CA ILE A 81 -13.03 -7.68 3.79
C ILE A 81 -13.47 -8.20 5.14
N GLN A 82 -14.77 -8.35 5.28
CA GLN A 82 -15.44 -8.74 6.51
C GLN A 82 -15.66 -10.25 6.56
N GLY A 83 -15.31 -10.90 7.69
CA GLY A 83 -15.61 -12.29 7.98
C GLY A 83 -16.93 -12.50 8.72
N GLY A 84 -17.53 -11.44 9.27
CA GLY A 84 -18.81 -11.52 9.95
C GLY A 84 -19.03 -10.43 11.00
N LEU A 85 -20.26 -10.41 11.54
CA LEU A 85 -20.67 -9.57 12.67
C LEU A 85 -21.21 -10.48 13.78
N PHE A 86 -20.65 -10.40 14.96
CA PHE A 86 -20.91 -11.33 16.06
C PHE A 86 -21.30 -10.60 17.34
N LYS A 87 -22.37 -11.08 17.98
CA LYS A 87 -22.75 -10.67 19.36
C LYS A 87 -22.13 -11.59 20.41
N ASN A 88 -21.91 -12.85 20.03
CA ASN A 88 -21.38 -13.88 20.91
C ASN A 88 -19.85 -13.95 20.77
N LYS A 89 -19.13 -13.88 21.91
CA LYS A 89 -17.65 -13.91 21.94
C LYS A 89 -17.07 -15.23 21.45
N GLU A 90 -17.74 -16.35 21.66
CA GLU A 90 -17.26 -17.68 21.22
C GLU A 90 -17.27 -17.78 19.70
N TYR A 91 -18.36 -17.36 19.04
CA TYR A 91 -18.44 -17.32 17.57
C TYR A 91 -17.46 -16.31 16.99
N LEU A 92 -17.26 -15.18 17.67
CA LEU A 92 -16.25 -14.18 17.30
C LEU A 92 -14.86 -14.80 17.26
N GLU A 93 -14.43 -15.45 18.35
CA GLU A 93 -13.09 -16.06 18.43
C GLU A 93 -12.94 -17.25 17.47
N SER A 94 -13.98 -18.06 17.29
CA SER A 94 -13.99 -19.13 16.30
C SER A 94 -13.77 -18.59 14.89
N ASN A 95 -14.46 -17.49 14.51
CA ASN A 95 -14.28 -16.86 13.21
C ASN A 95 -12.86 -16.25 13.06
N LYS A 96 -12.37 -15.52 14.05
CA LYS A 96 -11.00 -14.97 14.06
C LYS A 96 -9.96 -16.08 13.83
N ASN A 97 -10.11 -17.22 14.50
CA ASN A 97 -9.19 -18.35 14.36
C ASN A 97 -9.17 -18.90 12.92
N LYS A 98 -10.31 -18.98 12.24
CA LYS A 98 -10.37 -19.37 10.82
C LYS A 98 -9.66 -18.33 9.92
N LEU A 99 -9.83 -17.04 10.22
CA LEU A 99 -9.26 -15.95 9.44
C LEU A 99 -7.75 -15.77 9.63
N ARG A 100 -7.18 -16.23 10.75
CA ARG A 100 -5.72 -16.17 11.00
C ARG A 100 -4.86 -16.91 9.97
N ALA A 101 -5.45 -17.82 9.21
CA ALA A 101 -4.75 -18.44 8.08
C ALA A 101 -4.42 -17.44 6.95
N PHE A 102 -5.11 -16.30 6.92
CA PHE A 102 -4.97 -15.24 5.89
C PHE A 102 -4.28 -13.98 6.42
N GLY A 103 -3.99 -13.91 7.71
CA GLY A 103 -3.34 -12.80 8.41
C GLY A 103 -3.94 -12.58 9.80
N GLU A 104 -3.52 -11.53 10.49
CA GLU A 104 -4.10 -11.15 11.78
C GLU A 104 -5.39 -10.35 11.56
N PRO A 105 -6.58 -10.91 11.87
CA PRO A 105 -7.84 -10.21 11.71
C PRO A 105 -7.97 -9.10 12.76
N PHE A 106 -8.57 -7.98 12.37
CA PHE A 106 -8.91 -6.91 13.30
C PHE A 106 -10.42 -6.83 13.52
N CYS A 107 -10.82 -6.25 14.65
CA CYS A 107 -12.21 -6.13 15.06
C CYS A 107 -12.59 -4.68 15.26
N VAL A 108 -13.84 -4.35 14.92
CA VAL A 108 -14.47 -3.06 15.18
C VAL A 108 -15.77 -3.31 15.93
N GLU A 109 -15.92 -2.66 17.08
CA GLU A 109 -17.15 -2.73 17.87
C GLU A 109 -18.19 -1.77 17.30
N GLU A 110 -19.40 -2.25 17.16
CA GLU A 110 -20.59 -1.52 16.71
C GLU A 110 -21.76 -1.79 17.65
N ASP A 111 -22.80 -0.98 17.62
CA ASP A 111 -24.01 -1.14 18.47
C ASP A 111 -24.64 -2.53 18.33
N ARG A 112 -24.54 -3.14 17.15
CA ARG A 112 -25.14 -4.45 16.84
C ARG A 112 -24.22 -5.64 17.13
N GLY A 113 -22.99 -5.42 17.58
CA GLY A 113 -21.99 -6.45 17.86
C GLY A 113 -20.59 -6.10 17.35
N THR A 114 -19.69 -7.08 17.38
CA THR A 114 -18.31 -6.90 16.92
C THR A 114 -18.14 -7.42 15.49
N ARG A 115 -17.71 -6.56 14.60
CA ARG A 115 -17.40 -6.87 13.20
C ARG A 115 -15.93 -7.30 13.08
N VAL A 116 -15.71 -8.41 12.37
CA VAL A 116 -14.37 -8.95 12.13
C VAL A 116 -13.96 -8.71 10.70
N PHE A 117 -12.75 -8.20 10.50
CA PHE A 117 -12.16 -7.97 9.19
C PHE A 117 -10.87 -8.75 9.01
N VAL A 118 -10.62 -9.25 7.80
CA VAL A 118 -9.37 -9.91 7.39
C VAL A 118 -8.28 -8.87 7.13
N GLY A 119 -8.64 -7.74 6.55
CA GLY A 119 -7.76 -6.66 6.17
C GLY A 119 -8.47 -5.60 5.34
N ILE A 120 -7.72 -4.58 4.95
CA ILE A 120 -8.16 -3.51 4.04
C ILE A 120 -7.27 -3.56 2.81
N TYR A 121 -7.85 -3.42 1.62
CA TYR A 121 -7.19 -3.65 0.34
C TYR A 121 -7.63 -2.61 -0.69
N GLU A 122 -6.85 -2.43 -1.77
CA GLU A 122 -7.38 -1.86 -3.01
C GLU A 122 -8.43 -2.82 -3.59
N GLU A 123 -9.41 -2.33 -4.37
CA GLU A 123 -10.57 -3.11 -4.81
C GLU A 123 -10.19 -4.46 -5.45
N LYS A 124 -9.23 -4.47 -6.39
CA LYS A 124 -8.78 -5.69 -7.06
C LYS A 124 -8.13 -6.71 -6.12
N GLU A 125 -7.31 -6.23 -5.18
CA GLU A 125 -6.66 -7.09 -4.19
C GLU A 125 -7.69 -7.67 -3.20
N GLY A 126 -8.70 -6.87 -2.84
CA GLY A 126 -9.82 -7.32 -2.02
C GLY A 126 -10.64 -8.42 -2.69
N GLU A 127 -10.91 -8.30 -3.99
CA GLU A 127 -11.60 -9.35 -4.75
C GLU A 127 -10.82 -10.67 -4.76
N LEU A 128 -9.50 -10.61 -4.92
CA LEU A 128 -8.63 -11.79 -4.81
C LEU A 128 -8.66 -12.41 -3.42
N MET A 129 -8.69 -11.59 -2.35
CA MET A 129 -8.82 -12.09 -0.98
C MET A 129 -10.18 -12.76 -0.76
N MET A 130 -11.26 -12.16 -1.23
CA MET A 130 -12.61 -12.75 -1.15
C MET A 130 -12.68 -14.11 -1.84
N ALA A 131 -12.08 -14.24 -3.03
CA ALA A 131 -12.02 -15.51 -3.76
C ALA A 131 -11.26 -16.58 -2.95
N LYS A 132 -10.10 -16.24 -2.35
CA LYS A 132 -9.33 -17.17 -1.49
C LYS A 132 -10.12 -17.62 -0.26
N LEU A 133 -10.88 -16.73 0.38
CA LEU A 133 -11.75 -17.09 1.50
C LEU A 133 -12.85 -18.04 1.08
N LYS A 134 -13.48 -17.78 -0.08
CA LYS A 134 -14.54 -18.62 -0.64
C LYS A 134 -14.04 -20.03 -0.98
N GLU A 135 -12.83 -20.17 -1.54
CA GLU A 135 -12.18 -21.47 -1.79
C GLU A 135 -11.99 -22.30 -0.51
N LYS A 136 -11.89 -21.64 0.63
CA LYS A 136 -11.80 -22.29 1.96
C LYS A 136 -13.15 -22.40 2.69
N ASN A 137 -14.26 -22.17 1.97
CA ASN A 137 -15.63 -22.17 2.53
C ASN A 137 -15.78 -21.21 3.72
N ILE A 138 -15.13 -20.04 3.66
CA ILE A 138 -15.28 -18.98 4.66
C ILE A 138 -16.18 -17.91 4.08
N ASP A 139 -17.34 -17.73 4.72
CA ASP A 139 -18.27 -16.66 4.37
C ASP A 139 -17.60 -15.30 4.55
N ASN A 140 -17.78 -14.43 3.57
CA ASN A 140 -17.21 -13.12 3.59
C ASN A 140 -18.05 -12.13 2.80
N SER A 141 -17.86 -10.85 3.12
CA SER A 141 -18.42 -9.72 2.38
C SER A 141 -17.43 -8.56 2.35
N LYS A 142 -17.72 -7.55 1.55
CA LYS A 142 -16.87 -6.33 1.49
C LYS A 142 -17.63 -5.10 1.98
N MET A 143 -16.93 -4.24 2.70
CA MET A 143 -17.31 -2.86 2.95
C MET A 143 -16.44 -1.97 2.07
N THR A 144 -17.07 -1.14 1.23
CA THR A 144 -16.37 -0.31 0.24
C THR A 144 -16.31 1.13 0.72
N PHE A 145 -15.12 1.73 0.58
CA PHE A 145 -14.84 3.14 0.83
C PHE A 145 -14.37 3.78 -0.47
N SER A 146 -14.87 4.97 -0.78
CA SER A 146 -14.54 5.68 -2.00
C SER A 146 -13.99 7.07 -1.69
N ILE A 147 -12.85 7.41 -2.30
CA ILE A 147 -12.27 8.75 -2.23
C ILE A 147 -12.41 9.37 -3.61
N LYS A 148 -13.22 10.42 -3.73
CA LYS A 148 -13.30 11.25 -4.93
C LYS A 148 -12.08 12.16 -4.97
N ILE A 149 -11.33 12.10 -6.06
CA ILE A 149 -10.12 12.90 -6.24
C ILE A 149 -10.53 14.17 -7.00
N GLU A 150 -10.80 15.21 -6.26
CA GLU A 150 -11.26 16.51 -6.80
C GLU A 150 -10.12 17.55 -6.82
N ASN A 151 -9.07 17.31 -6.00
CA ASN A 151 -7.96 18.23 -5.85
C ASN A 151 -6.69 17.48 -5.45
N GLN A 152 -5.57 18.19 -5.35
CA GLN A 152 -4.28 17.60 -4.96
C GLN A 152 -4.29 16.99 -3.55
N CYS A 153 -5.02 17.58 -2.61
CA CYS A 153 -5.13 17.03 -1.24
C CYS A 153 -5.75 15.64 -1.25
N ASP A 154 -6.81 15.43 -2.05
CA ASP A 154 -7.48 14.13 -2.17
C ASP A 154 -6.57 13.11 -2.86
N ALA A 155 -5.82 13.54 -3.88
CA ALA A 155 -4.87 12.68 -4.57
C ALA A 155 -3.75 12.20 -3.61
N GLU A 156 -3.16 13.11 -2.85
CA GLU A 156 -2.11 12.81 -1.88
C GLU A 156 -2.65 11.93 -0.73
N LEU A 157 -3.83 12.26 -0.18
CA LEU A 157 -4.50 11.45 0.85
C LEU A 157 -4.73 10.01 0.36
N SER A 158 -5.22 9.86 -0.86
CA SER A 158 -5.46 8.56 -1.49
C SER A 158 -4.17 7.75 -1.63
N GLU A 159 -3.08 8.37 -2.08
CA GLU A 159 -1.79 7.68 -2.24
C GLU A 159 -1.14 7.34 -0.88
N ILE A 160 -1.30 8.18 0.14
CA ILE A 160 -0.84 7.86 1.50
C ILE A 160 -1.57 6.61 2.02
N ILE A 161 -2.91 6.59 1.93
CA ILE A 161 -3.73 5.45 2.37
C ILE A 161 -3.35 4.19 1.61
N LYS A 162 -3.26 4.26 0.29
CA LYS A 162 -2.87 3.14 -0.58
C LYS A 162 -1.51 2.56 -0.18
N THR A 163 -0.51 3.42 -0.02
CA THR A 163 0.84 2.98 0.38
C THR A 163 0.83 2.35 1.76
N TYR A 164 0.10 2.96 2.71
CA TYR A 164 0.01 2.42 4.06
C TYR A 164 -0.69 1.06 4.11
N ILE A 165 -1.80 0.90 3.40
CA ILE A 165 -2.51 -0.39 3.27
C ILE A 165 -1.57 -1.47 2.70
N LYS A 166 -0.75 -1.16 1.68
CA LYS A 166 0.23 -2.09 1.13
C LYS A 166 1.28 -2.51 2.16
N ILE A 167 1.78 -1.56 2.96
CA ILE A 167 2.71 -1.86 4.05
C ILE A 167 2.06 -2.79 5.07
N LEU A 168 0.82 -2.50 5.50
CA LEU A 168 0.10 -3.32 6.46
C LEU A 168 -0.23 -4.71 5.91
N SER A 169 -0.66 -4.80 4.66
CA SER A 169 -0.92 -6.08 3.99
C SER A 169 0.35 -6.93 3.92
N LYS A 170 1.49 -6.32 3.58
CA LYS A 170 2.79 -7.02 3.57
C LYS A 170 3.22 -7.45 4.96
N LEU A 171 3.06 -6.58 5.97
CA LEU A 171 3.37 -6.91 7.36
C LEU A 171 2.49 -8.04 7.90
N ASN A 172 1.28 -8.17 7.37
CA ASN A 172 0.33 -9.21 7.76
C ASN A 172 0.66 -10.59 7.19
N GLU A 173 1.59 -10.72 6.24
CA GLU A 173 2.06 -12.01 5.73
C GLU A 173 2.75 -12.82 6.85
N LYS A 174 2.62 -14.15 6.78
CA LYS A 174 3.02 -15.08 7.85
C LYS A 174 4.48 -14.93 8.27
N ASP A 175 5.38 -14.79 7.30
CA ASP A 175 6.82 -14.82 7.53
C ASP A 175 7.45 -13.45 7.78
N ILE A 176 6.64 -12.37 7.70
CA ILE A 176 7.11 -11.00 7.93
C ILE A 176 6.93 -10.63 9.40
N LYS A 177 8.01 -10.23 10.06
CA LYS A 177 8.01 -9.81 11.47
C LYS A 177 7.96 -8.29 11.62
N SER A 178 8.62 -7.58 10.71
CA SER A 178 8.68 -6.12 10.72
C SER A 178 8.96 -5.57 9.33
N ILE A 179 8.64 -4.29 9.12
CA ILE A 179 8.92 -3.54 7.89
C ILE A 179 9.51 -2.19 8.26
N LYS A 180 10.60 -1.79 7.59
CA LYS A 180 11.16 -0.44 7.69
C LYS A 180 10.27 0.56 6.97
N VAL A 181 9.79 1.58 7.70
CA VAL A 181 8.86 2.60 7.20
C VAL A 181 9.46 4.00 7.16
N LYS A 182 10.76 4.13 7.41
CA LYS A 182 11.45 5.42 7.45
C LYS A 182 11.29 6.22 6.14
N GLU A 183 11.41 5.57 4.99
CA GLU A 183 11.25 6.22 3.68
C GLU A 183 9.82 6.67 3.45
N PHE A 184 8.84 5.84 3.83
CA PHE A 184 7.42 6.21 3.79
C PHE A 184 7.12 7.43 4.67
N LYS A 185 7.66 7.47 5.89
CA LYS A 185 7.56 8.64 6.79
C LYS A 185 8.17 9.88 6.16
N ASN A 186 9.39 9.77 5.59
CA ASN A 186 10.08 10.89 4.96
C ASN A 186 9.29 11.42 3.75
N TRP A 187 8.73 10.52 2.94
CA TRP A 187 7.85 10.92 1.84
C TRP A 187 6.60 11.64 2.35
N CYS A 188 5.91 11.12 3.37
CA CYS A 188 4.76 11.80 3.97
C CYS A 188 5.12 13.20 4.51
N LYS A 189 6.31 13.36 5.10
CA LYS A 189 6.79 14.66 5.58
C LYS A 189 7.05 15.64 4.45
N SER A 190 7.53 15.17 3.30
CA SER A 190 7.84 16.03 2.15
C SER A 190 6.58 16.57 1.45
N LEU A 191 5.41 15.97 1.69
CA LEU A 191 4.14 16.50 1.18
C LEU A 191 3.81 17.80 1.89
N GLU A 192 3.41 18.80 1.12
CA GLU A 192 3.04 20.11 1.66
C GLU A 192 1.85 20.01 2.62
N SER A 193 1.75 20.99 3.52
CA SER A 193 0.57 21.14 4.37
C SER A 193 -0.65 21.43 3.50
N SER A 194 -1.76 20.81 3.83
CA SER A 194 -2.97 20.96 3.03
C SER A 194 -3.53 22.38 3.14
N ASN A 195 -4.01 22.91 2.02
CA ASN A 195 -4.84 24.12 2.08
C ASN A 195 -6.12 23.79 2.87
N LYS A 196 -6.33 24.46 3.99
CA LYS A 196 -7.48 24.23 4.91
C LYS A 196 -8.85 24.41 4.24
N LYS A 197 -8.91 24.96 3.03
CA LYS A 197 -10.15 25.05 2.24
C LYS A 197 -10.58 23.70 1.66
N TYR A 198 -9.69 22.73 1.54
CA TYR A 198 -10.05 21.41 1.02
C TYR A 198 -10.74 20.57 2.09
N LYS A 199 -11.82 19.92 1.70
CA LYS A 199 -12.68 19.09 2.56
C LYS A 199 -11.91 18.06 3.40
N ASN A 200 -10.97 17.37 2.78
CA ASN A 200 -10.20 16.30 3.40
C ASN A 200 -8.86 16.76 4.03
N SER A 201 -8.60 18.07 4.11
CA SER A 201 -7.32 18.60 4.61
C SER A 201 -6.99 18.14 6.03
N ASN A 202 -7.96 18.22 6.95
CA ASN A 202 -7.76 17.81 8.33
C ASN A 202 -7.51 16.30 8.46
N ILE A 203 -8.17 15.48 7.64
CA ILE A 203 -7.97 14.03 7.64
C ILE A 203 -6.58 13.68 7.11
N LYS A 204 -6.12 14.37 6.04
CA LYS A 204 -4.76 14.19 5.53
C LYS A 204 -3.72 14.56 6.58
N ASP A 205 -3.91 15.67 7.30
CA ASP A 205 -2.98 16.12 8.33
C ASP A 205 -2.98 15.13 9.52
N GLU A 206 -4.15 14.65 9.96
CA GLU A 206 -4.27 13.60 10.99
C GLU A 206 -3.51 12.31 10.59
N LEU A 207 -3.67 11.87 9.34
CA LEU A 207 -2.98 10.69 8.81
C LEU A 207 -1.47 10.90 8.76
N LYS A 208 -1.00 12.05 8.28
CA LYS A 208 0.43 12.41 8.26
C LYS A 208 1.02 12.43 9.66
N ASP A 209 0.34 13.03 10.61
CA ASP A 209 0.79 13.12 12.01
C ASP A 209 0.90 11.73 12.65
N HIS A 210 -0.07 10.85 12.40
CA HIS A 210 -0.02 9.48 12.86
C HIS A 210 1.18 8.73 12.29
N ILE A 211 1.37 8.79 10.95
CA ILE A 211 2.49 8.13 10.27
C ILE A 211 3.83 8.66 10.77
N ASN A 212 3.96 9.97 11.01
CA ASN A 212 5.19 10.57 11.52
C ASN A 212 5.57 10.08 12.93
N LYS A 213 4.57 9.71 13.75
CA LYS A 213 4.75 9.16 15.10
C LYS A 213 5.07 7.68 15.13
N LEU A 214 4.94 6.96 14.00
CA LEU A 214 5.34 5.56 13.93
C LEU A 214 6.83 5.39 14.21
N SER A 215 7.21 4.24 14.77
CA SER A 215 8.62 3.80 14.79
C SER A 215 9.15 3.71 13.34
N ASP A 216 10.45 3.86 13.15
CA ASP A 216 11.08 3.68 11.83
C ASP A 216 11.01 2.21 11.35
N GLU A 217 10.72 1.31 12.28
CA GLU A 217 10.43 -0.09 12.02
C GLU A 217 9.07 -0.44 12.61
N LEU A 218 8.12 -0.84 11.77
CA LEU A 218 6.78 -1.25 12.15
C LEU A 218 6.76 -2.76 12.33
N HIS A 219 6.40 -3.23 13.53
CA HIS A 219 6.36 -4.64 13.88
C HIS A 219 4.98 -5.25 13.69
N LYS A 220 4.93 -6.58 13.42
CA LYS A 220 3.68 -7.33 13.18
C LYS A 220 2.67 -7.17 14.30
N GLN A 221 3.10 -7.09 15.55
CA GLN A 221 2.23 -6.88 16.71
C GLN A 221 1.42 -5.58 16.65
N ASN A 222 1.83 -4.59 15.84
CA ASN A 222 1.14 -3.33 15.66
C ASN A 222 0.07 -3.37 14.57
N VAL A 223 0.06 -4.40 13.70
CA VAL A 223 -0.74 -4.44 12.49
C VAL A 223 -2.24 -4.24 12.73
N ILE A 224 -2.78 -4.86 13.79
CA ILE A 224 -4.19 -4.74 14.17
C ILE A 224 -4.55 -3.30 14.51
N LYS A 225 -3.72 -2.64 15.35
CA LYS A 225 -3.92 -1.24 15.74
C LYS A 225 -3.93 -0.31 14.54
N GLU A 226 -3.01 -0.55 13.61
CA GLU A 226 -2.87 0.29 12.42
C GLU A 226 -4.00 0.06 11.41
N TYR A 227 -4.53 -1.17 11.28
CA TYR A 227 -5.74 -1.42 10.50
C TYR A 227 -6.97 -0.72 11.08
N ILE A 228 -7.15 -0.74 12.41
CA ILE A 228 -8.23 -0.02 13.08
C ILE A 228 -8.11 1.50 12.81
N PHE A 229 -6.90 2.04 12.88
CA PHE A 229 -6.67 3.45 12.60
C PHE A 229 -7.06 3.80 11.15
N ILE A 230 -6.58 3.05 10.14
CA ILE A 230 -6.92 3.28 8.73
C ILE A 230 -8.42 3.09 8.47
N PHE A 231 -9.05 2.10 9.10
CA PHE A 231 -10.49 1.90 9.01
C PHE A 231 -11.26 3.13 9.49
N ASN A 232 -10.84 3.73 10.60
CA ASN A 232 -11.46 4.95 11.13
C ASN A 232 -11.22 6.16 10.20
N ILE A 233 -10.05 6.28 9.59
CA ILE A 233 -9.76 7.32 8.58
C ILE A 233 -10.69 7.17 7.39
N LEU A 234 -10.86 5.96 6.84
CA LEU A 234 -11.75 5.69 5.72
C LEU A 234 -13.21 5.96 6.06
N ASN A 235 -13.67 5.63 7.27
CA ASN A 235 -15.02 5.97 7.74
C ASN A 235 -15.22 7.49 7.83
N LYS A 236 -14.25 8.25 8.35
CA LYS A 236 -14.33 9.71 8.38
C LYS A 236 -14.50 10.31 6.98
N ILE A 237 -13.76 9.82 5.99
CA ILE A 237 -13.86 10.28 4.60
C ILE A 237 -15.25 9.97 4.01
N SER A 238 -15.80 8.78 4.29
CA SER A 238 -17.10 8.34 3.75
C SER A 238 -18.30 9.07 4.38
N ASN A 239 -18.13 9.63 5.58
CA ASN A 239 -19.18 10.33 6.33
C ASN A 239 -19.12 11.86 6.14
N LEU A 240 -18.20 12.38 5.35
CA LEU A 240 -18.10 13.77 4.91
C LEU A 240 -18.86 14.01 3.62
#